data_6eee349178d7ebcf021c1d04297f8da4
#
_entry.id   6eee349178d7ebcf021c1d04297f8da4
#
_cell.length_a   1.000
_cell.length_b   1.000
_cell.length_c   1.000
_cell.angle_alpha   90.00
_cell.angle_beta   90.00
_cell.angle_gamma   90.00
#
_symmetry.space_group_name_H-M   'P 1'
#
loop_
_entity.id
_entity.type
_entity.pdbx_description
1 polymer ?
#
loop_
_entity_poly.entity_id
_entity_poly.type
_entity_poly.pdbx_seq_one_letter_code
_entity_poly.pdbx_strand_id
1 'polypeptide(L)'
;MNSTLQKYLPEQAVVPCFELIKTHGVHLKIVSHRVTRHGDYRRLPNGLHQVTVNASLNKYRFLITLVHEIAHLVAFETYGR
;
A
#
# COMPACT_ATOMS: atom_id res chain seq x y z
N MET A 1 -5.64 2.60 12.03
CA MET A 1 -5.02 1.93 10.89
C MET A 1 -5.37 0.45 10.79
N ASN A 2 -5.22 -0.31 11.88
CA ASN A 2 -5.53 -1.74 11.82
C ASN A 2 -6.98 -2.03 11.45
N SER A 3 -7.93 -1.27 12.00
CA SER A 3 -9.33 -1.52 11.67
C SER A 3 -9.64 -1.23 10.20
N THR A 4 -8.95 -0.26 9.61
CA THR A 4 -9.08 0.00 8.19
C THR A 4 -8.52 -1.15 7.37
N LEU A 5 -7.34 -1.65 7.74
CA LEU A 5 -6.73 -2.75 7.03
C LEU A 5 -7.55 -4.04 7.10
N GLN A 6 -8.24 -4.25 8.23
CA GLN A 6 -9.08 -5.44 8.38
C GLN A 6 -10.19 -5.50 7.34
N LYS A 7 -10.65 -4.35 6.86
CA LYS A 7 -11.68 -4.31 5.83
C LYS A 7 -11.18 -4.79 4.48
N TYR A 8 -9.89 -4.62 4.20
CA TYR A 8 -9.37 -4.78 2.85
C TYR A 8 -8.38 -5.92 2.70
N LEU A 9 -7.85 -6.46 3.80
CA LEU A 9 -6.82 -7.50 3.76
C LEU A 9 -7.31 -8.79 4.38
N PRO A 10 -6.74 -9.94 3.96
CA PRO A 10 -6.94 -11.17 4.71
C PRO A 10 -6.46 -10.98 6.14
N GLU A 11 -7.13 -11.64 7.07
CA GLU A 11 -6.86 -11.45 8.49
C GLU A 11 -5.38 -11.65 8.83
N GLN A 12 -4.77 -12.69 8.29
CA GLN A 12 -3.38 -13.02 8.59
C GLN A 12 -2.40 -11.98 8.08
N ALA A 13 -2.82 -11.17 7.11
CA ALA A 13 -1.94 -10.19 6.49
C ALA A 13 -2.00 -8.82 7.17
N VAL A 14 -2.98 -8.58 8.06
CA VAL A 14 -3.20 -7.26 8.63
C VAL A 14 -1.98 -6.78 9.40
N VAL A 15 -1.50 -7.58 10.36
CA VAL A 15 -0.37 -7.16 11.20
C VAL A 15 0.92 -7.04 10.39
N PRO A 16 1.30 -8.03 9.56
CA PRO A 16 2.51 -7.87 8.75
C PRO A 16 2.47 -6.63 7.84
N CYS A 17 1.33 -6.36 7.22
CA CYS A 17 1.21 -5.19 6.35
C CYS A 17 1.27 -3.89 7.14
N PHE A 18 0.64 -3.86 8.31
CA PHE A 18 0.73 -2.69 9.17
C PHE A 18 2.18 -2.40 9.55
N GLU A 19 2.95 -3.45 9.87
CA GLU A 19 4.36 -3.28 10.21
C GLU A 19 5.17 -2.76 9.04
N LEU A 20 4.90 -3.24 7.82
CA LEU A 20 5.57 -2.74 6.64
C LEU A 20 5.28 -1.26 6.42
N ILE A 21 4.01 -0.88 6.54
CA ILE A 21 3.58 0.50 6.36
C ILE A 21 4.28 1.39 7.38
N LYS A 22 4.32 0.95 8.63
CA LYS A 22 4.94 1.71 9.71
C LYS A 22 6.45 1.82 9.52
N THR A 23 7.09 0.70 9.19
CA THR A 23 8.55 0.64 9.07
C THR A 23 9.05 1.56 7.96
N HIS A 24 8.33 1.63 6.85
CA HIS A 24 8.77 2.40 5.68
C HIS A 24 8.12 3.78 5.61
N GLY A 25 7.34 4.15 6.61
CA GLY A 25 6.72 5.47 6.62
C GLY A 25 5.76 5.69 5.47
N VAL A 26 4.95 4.68 5.17
CA VAL A 26 4.04 4.73 4.04
C VAL A 26 2.77 5.49 4.41
N HIS A 27 2.37 6.42 3.55
CA HIS A 27 1.06 7.03 3.61
C HIS A 27 0.13 6.22 2.69
N LEU A 28 -0.72 5.41 3.29
CA LEU A 28 -1.63 4.56 2.53
C LEU A 28 -2.90 5.33 2.20
N LYS A 29 -3.22 5.39 0.91
CA LYS A 29 -4.44 6.04 0.42
C LYS A 29 -5.29 4.99 -0.28
N ILE A 30 -6.53 4.84 0.17
CA ILE A 30 -7.46 3.87 -0.39
C ILE A 30 -8.53 4.64 -1.15
N VAL A 31 -8.67 4.33 -2.44
CA VAL A 31 -9.63 5.01 -3.31
C VAL A 31 -10.70 4.02 -3.72
N SER A 32 -11.95 4.47 -3.76
CA SER A 32 -13.07 3.57 -3.95
C SER A 32 -13.87 3.85 -5.22
N HIS A 33 -13.46 4.79 -6.03
CA HIS A 33 -14.17 5.05 -7.27
C HIS A 33 -13.35 4.55 -8.46
N ARG A 34 -13.91 4.69 -9.64
CA ARG A 34 -13.31 4.08 -10.81
C ARG A 34 -11.93 4.64 -11.11
N VAL A 35 -10.99 3.75 -11.11
CA VAL A 35 -9.62 4.01 -11.52
C VAL A 35 -9.23 2.85 -12.42
N THR A 36 -8.34 3.10 -13.35
CA THR A 36 -7.89 2.06 -14.26
C THR A 36 -6.78 1.21 -13.66
N ARG A 37 -6.19 1.65 -12.56
CA ARG A 37 -5.12 0.93 -11.90
C ARG A 37 -5.60 0.28 -10.63
N HIS A 38 -4.98 -0.86 -10.29
CA HIS A 38 -5.20 -1.48 -9.00
C HIS A 38 -4.51 -0.71 -7.89
N GLY A 39 -3.33 -0.13 -8.17
CA GLY A 39 -2.57 0.62 -7.18
C GLY A 39 -1.52 1.50 -7.83
N ASP A 40 -0.85 2.28 -6.98
CA ASP A 40 0.17 3.22 -7.42
C ASP A 40 1.11 3.53 -6.27
N TYR A 41 2.38 3.79 -6.59
CA TYR A 41 3.36 4.27 -5.63
C TYR A 41 3.90 5.60 -6.11
N ARG A 42 4.02 6.55 -5.18
CA ARG A 42 4.51 7.89 -5.49
C ARG A 42 5.35 8.41 -4.34
N ARG A 43 6.49 9.00 -4.67
CA ARG A 43 7.26 9.73 -3.68
C ARG A 43 6.79 11.18 -3.67
N LEU A 44 6.43 11.68 -2.48
CA LEU A 44 5.92 13.03 -2.33
C LEU A 44 7.09 14.03 -2.23
N PRO A 45 6.85 15.32 -2.52
CA PRO A 45 7.92 16.32 -2.47
C PRO A 45 8.59 16.43 -1.10
N ASN A 46 7.86 16.14 -0.01
CA ASN A 46 8.42 16.21 1.34
C ASN A 46 9.21 14.96 1.72
N GLY A 47 9.43 14.07 0.77
CA GLY A 47 10.21 12.86 1.00
C GLY A 47 9.41 11.69 1.52
N LEU A 48 8.12 11.87 1.80
CA LEU A 48 7.27 10.77 2.24
C LEU A 48 6.86 9.91 1.05
N HIS A 49 6.46 8.69 1.36
CA HIS A 49 6.02 7.73 0.35
C HIS A 49 4.51 7.59 0.42
N GLN A 50 3.85 7.62 -0.73
CA GLN A 50 2.41 7.41 -0.79
C GLN A 50 2.11 6.18 -1.64
N VAL A 51 1.34 5.26 -1.09
CA VAL A 51 0.85 4.08 -1.80
C VAL A 51 -0.67 4.21 -1.90
N THR A 52 -1.19 4.09 -3.11
CA THR A 52 -2.62 4.15 -3.36
C THR A 52 -3.10 2.77 -3.79
N VAL A 53 -4.20 2.29 -3.22
CA VAL A 53 -4.75 0.99 -3.57
C VAL A 53 -6.25 1.13 -3.78
N ASN A 54 -6.77 0.45 -4.79
CA ASN A 54 -8.18 0.50 -5.13
C ASN A 54 -8.98 -0.37 -4.17
N ALA A 55 -9.98 0.24 -3.51
CA ALA A 55 -10.78 -0.43 -2.50
C ALA A 55 -11.73 -1.48 -3.08
N SER A 56 -11.99 -1.45 -4.39
CA SER A 56 -12.91 -2.39 -5.00
C SER A 56 -12.29 -3.76 -5.23
N LEU A 57 -11.00 -3.92 -4.98
CA LEU A 57 -10.33 -5.20 -5.15
C LEU A 57 -10.75 -6.16 -4.04
N ASN A 58 -10.77 -7.48 -4.36
CA ASN A 58 -10.96 -8.45 -3.30
C ASN A 58 -9.73 -8.47 -2.40
N LYS A 59 -9.85 -9.13 -1.24
CA LYS A 59 -8.82 -9.05 -0.21
C LYS A 59 -7.45 -9.55 -0.68
N TYR A 60 -7.44 -10.62 -1.47
CA TYR A 60 -6.16 -11.16 -1.94
C TYR A 60 -5.53 -10.26 -2.99
N ARG A 61 -6.33 -9.71 -3.88
CA ARG A 61 -5.81 -8.78 -4.88
C ARG A 61 -5.34 -7.49 -4.22
N PHE A 62 -6.06 -7.02 -3.20
CA PHE A 62 -5.64 -5.85 -2.45
C PHE A 62 -4.26 -6.11 -1.80
N LEU A 63 -4.10 -7.28 -1.17
CA LEU A 63 -2.83 -7.65 -0.55
C LEU A 63 -1.70 -7.66 -1.56
N ILE A 64 -1.90 -8.33 -2.69
CA ILE A 64 -0.87 -8.44 -3.74
C ILE A 64 -0.51 -7.04 -4.24
N THR A 65 -1.51 -6.20 -4.47
CA THR A 65 -1.27 -4.86 -4.98
C THR A 65 -0.51 -4.01 -3.97
N LEU A 66 -0.90 -4.07 -2.70
CA LEU A 66 -0.23 -3.31 -1.65
C LEU A 66 1.23 -3.72 -1.53
N VAL A 67 1.50 -5.03 -1.48
CA VAL A 67 2.86 -5.53 -1.37
C VAL A 67 3.68 -5.15 -2.59
N HIS A 68 3.07 -5.22 -3.77
CA HIS A 68 3.75 -4.83 -5.01
C HIS A 68 4.20 -3.37 -4.97
N GLU A 69 3.31 -2.47 -4.51
CA GLU A 69 3.66 -1.06 -4.45
C GLU A 69 4.69 -0.78 -3.36
N ILE A 70 4.63 -1.49 -2.24
CA ILE A 70 5.66 -1.36 -1.21
C ILE A 70 7.01 -1.87 -1.73
N ALA A 71 7.00 -2.88 -2.58
CA ALA A 71 8.23 -3.37 -3.20
C ALA A 71 8.89 -2.29 -4.06
N HIS A 72 8.09 -1.49 -4.78
CA HIS A 72 8.62 -0.35 -5.52
C HIS A 72 9.26 0.66 -4.59
N LEU A 73 8.62 0.93 -3.45
CA LEU A 73 9.15 1.84 -2.45
C LEU A 73 10.49 1.33 -1.91
N VAL A 74 10.57 0.05 -1.58
CA VAL A 74 11.79 -0.54 -1.05
C VAL A 74 12.91 -0.48 -2.10
N ALA A 75 12.58 -0.76 -3.36
CA ALA A 75 13.56 -0.66 -4.44
C ALA A 75 14.06 0.77 -4.57
N PHE A 76 13.17 1.76 -4.46
CA PHE A 76 13.57 3.15 -4.52
C PHE A 76 14.52 3.51 -3.37
N GLU A 77 14.19 3.07 -2.14
CA GLU A 77 15.03 3.34 -0.99
C GLU A 77 16.41 2.69 -1.12
N THR A 78 16.45 1.49 -1.68
CA THR A 78 17.69 0.73 -1.79
C THR A 78 18.55 1.23 -2.93
N TYR A 79 17.98 1.54 -4.08
CA TYR A 79 18.73 1.85 -5.29
C TYR A 79 18.62 3.31 -5.72
N GLY A 80 17.81 4.11 -5.05
CA GLY A 80 17.66 5.52 -5.37
C GLY A 80 16.88 5.79 -6.64
N ARG A 81 16.02 4.86 -7.05
CA ARG A 81 15.31 4.99 -8.33
C ARG A 81 13.85 4.72 -8.20
#